data_1fe910907770bd6e314013b3e656e6fb
#
_entry.id   1fe910907770bd6e314013b3e656e6fb
#
_cell.length_a   1.000
_cell.length_b   1.000
_cell.length_c   1.000
_cell.angle_alpha   90.00
_cell.angle_beta   90.00
_cell.angle_gamma   90.00
#
_symmetry.space_group_name_H-M   'P 1'
#
loop_
_entity.id
_entity.type
_entity.pdbx_description
1 polymer ?
#
loop_
_entity_poly.entity_id
_entity_poly.type
_entity_poly.pdbx_seq_one_letter_code
_entity_poly.pdbx_strand_id
1 'polypeptide(L)'
;MADADMTMMEALMLLCQEKHIDQLYLLDRLEAALAETYAKVLKLDWGAKVTIDRATGKIYVYRLEPIDDSMDEEGNFTEYEEIDVTPKDVSRLAAQTAKAEINAIVRNSAREQIYEEFSGRIGDLISGTVLQSTPDFTIVKIRDGVEAELPHFDQRRYPDERNERPNGERYLHNLSLIHI
;
A
#
# COMPACT_ATOMS: atom_id res chain seq x y z
N MET A 1 -13.26 -26.78 -9.69
CA MET A 1 -14.62 -26.26 -9.81
C MET A 1 -15.10 -25.91 -8.41
N ALA A 2 -14.70 -24.77 -7.88
CA ALA A 2 -15.17 -24.22 -6.61
C ALA A 2 -14.76 -22.73 -6.51
N ASP A 3 -15.28 -21.88 -7.42
CA ASP A 3 -14.95 -20.46 -7.45
C ASP A 3 -16.17 -19.56 -7.71
N ALA A 4 -17.38 -20.04 -7.39
CA ALA A 4 -18.58 -19.31 -7.80
C ALA A 4 -19.32 -18.56 -6.69
N ASP A 5 -18.99 -18.73 -5.39
CA ASP A 5 -19.78 -18.15 -4.31
C ASP A 5 -18.97 -17.55 -3.14
N MET A 6 -17.70 -17.18 -3.35
CA MET A 6 -16.94 -16.50 -2.31
C MET A 6 -17.45 -15.06 -2.15
N THR A 7 -17.92 -14.72 -0.96
CA THR A 7 -18.36 -13.35 -0.66
C THR A 7 -17.16 -12.39 -0.65
N MET A 8 -17.40 -11.10 -0.87
CA MET A 8 -16.37 -10.08 -0.80
C MET A 8 -15.60 -10.14 0.53
N MET A 9 -16.30 -10.39 1.65
CA MET A 9 -15.68 -10.47 2.97
C MET A 9 -14.78 -11.69 3.12
N GLU A 10 -15.17 -12.84 2.60
CA GLU A 10 -14.33 -14.05 2.60
C GLU A 10 -13.07 -13.86 1.77
N ALA A 11 -13.18 -13.20 0.61
CA ALA A 11 -12.03 -12.87 -0.22
C ALA A 11 -11.06 -11.92 0.49
N LEU A 12 -11.58 -10.90 1.19
CA LEU A 12 -10.75 -9.97 2.00
C LEU A 12 -10.07 -10.70 3.16
N MET A 13 -10.79 -11.58 3.87
CA MET A 13 -10.21 -12.37 4.96
C MET A 13 -9.06 -13.27 4.48
N LEU A 14 -9.25 -13.95 3.35
CA LEU A 14 -8.22 -14.80 2.76
C LEU A 14 -6.98 -13.98 2.38
N LEU A 15 -7.17 -12.82 1.78
CA LEU A 15 -6.10 -11.88 1.44
C LEU A 15 -5.33 -11.42 2.69
N CYS A 16 -6.04 -11.08 3.77
CA CYS A 16 -5.42 -10.68 5.03
C CYS A 16 -4.54 -11.80 5.61
N GLN A 17 -5.03 -13.04 5.57
CA GLN A 17 -4.26 -14.20 6.04
C GLN A 17 -3.04 -14.45 5.17
N GLU A 18 -3.19 -14.41 3.84
CA GLU A 18 -2.09 -14.67 2.89
C GLU A 18 -0.98 -13.61 2.97
N LYS A 19 -1.35 -12.36 3.16
CA LYS A 19 -0.42 -11.21 3.18
C LYS A 19 -0.03 -10.74 4.57
N HIS A 20 -0.52 -11.40 5.62
CA HIS A 20 -0.28 -11.02 7.02
C HIS A 20 -0.70 -9.57 7.34
N ILE A 21 -1.83 -9.13 6.78
CA ILE A 21 -2.40 -7.81 7.00
C ILE A 21 -3.50 -7.91 8.05
N ASP A 22 -3.54 -6.98 8.99
CA ASP A 22 -4.64 -6.90 9.96
C ASP A 22 -5.96 -6.57 9.27
N GLN A 23 -7.01 -7.35 9.59
CA GLN A 23 -8.31 -7.22 8.95
C GLN A 23 -9.01 -5.89 9.30
N LEU A 24 -8.89 -5.45 10.56
CA LEU A 24 -9.51 -4.19 10.98
C LEU A 24 -8.86 -3.03 10.27
N TYR A 25 -7.54 -3.02 10.24
CA TYR A 25 -6.77 -2.01 9.52
C TYR A 25 -7.16 -1.94 8.03
N LEU A 26 -7.29 -3.11 7.36
CA LEU A 26 -7.70 -3.14 5.94
C LEU A 26 -9.09 -2.54 5.75
N LEU A 27 -10.07 -2.92 6.61
CA LEU A 27 -11.44 -2.41 6.51
C LEU A 27 -11.52 -0.91 6.78
N ASP A 28 -10.85 -0.41 7.81
CA ASP A 28 -10.82 1.02 8.15
C ASP A 28 -10.20 1.84 7.00
N ARG A 29 -9.14 1.32 6.37
CA ARG A 29 -8.51 1.96 5.20
C ARG A 29 -9.45 1.97 4.00
N LEU A 30 -10.18 0.87 3.76
CA LEU A 30 -11.17 0.80 2.68
C LEU A 30 -12.34 1.75 2.91
N GLU A 31 -12.87 1.81 4.13
CA GLU A 31 -13.94 2.75 4.49
C GLU A 31 -13.51 4.20 4.29
N ALA A 32 -12.29 4.56 4.71
CA ALA A 32 -11.72 5.91 4.53
C ALA A 32 -11.54 6.26 3.05
N ALA A 33 -10.95 5.36 2.25
CA ALA A 33 -10.75 5.58 0.81
C ALA A 33 -12.08 5.70 0.04
N LEU A 34 -13.07 4.90 0.42
CA LEU A 34 -14.42 4.99 -0.13
C LEU A 34 -15.10 6.29 0.27
N ALA A 35 -14.98 6.72 1.52
CA ALA A 35 -15.53 7.98 2.00
C ALA A 35 -14.99 9.17 1.21
N GLU A 36 -13.68 9.23 0.99
CA GLU A 36 -13.03 10.26 0.19
C GLU A 36 -13.52 10.24 -1.28
N THR A 37 -13.64 9.03 -1.85
CA THR A 37 -14.10 8.86 -3.23
C THR A 37 -15.55 9.32 -3.39
N TYR A 38 -16.44 8.91 -2.48
CA TYR A 38 -17.86 9.28 -2.54
C TYR A 38 -18.07 10.76 -2.22
N ALA A 39 -17.32 11.34 -1.30
CA ALA A 39 -17.36 12.77 -1.05
C ALA A 39 -17.08 13.58 -2.33
N LYS A 40 -16.08 13.17 -3.11
CA LYS A 40 -15.72 13.80 -4.39
C LYS A 40 -16.78 13.57 -5.48
N VAL A 41 -17.26 12.34 -5.63
CA VAL A 41 -18.23 11.99 -6.70
C VAL A 41 -19.59 12.62 -6.45
N LEU A 42 -20.07 12.62 -5.21
CA LEU A 42 -21.35 13.20 -4.81
C LEU A 42 -21.25 14.70 -4.52
N LYS A 43 -20.04 15.28 -4.58
CA LYS A 43 -19.76 16.71 -4.29
C LYS A 43 -20.30 17.13 -2.93
N LEU A 44 -19.93 16.39 -1.90
CA LEU A 44 -20.38 16.64 -0.53
C LEU A 44 -19.44 17.65 0.14
N ASP A 45 -19.98 18.77 0.58
CA ASP A 45 -19.19 19.90 1.12
C ASP A 45 -18.51 19.55 2.46
N TRP A 46 -19.17 18.74 3.27
CA TRP A 46 -18.70 18.34 4.62
C TRP A 46 -18.13 16.92 4.69
N GLY A 47 -17.99 16.27 3.51
CA GLY A 47 -17.44 14.93 3.41
C GLY A 47 -18.49 13.82 3.48
N ALA A 48 -18.00 12.59 3.51
CA ALA A 48 -18.82 11.39 3.60
C ALA A 48 -18.26 10.45 4.68
N LYS A 49 -19.13 9.64 5.25
CA LYS A 49 -18.78 8.47 6.04
C LYS A 49 -19.24 7.23 5.28
N VAL A 50 -18.38 6.25 5.18
CA VAL A 50 -18.71 4.96 4.58
C VAL A 50 -18.57 3.87 5.63
N THR A 51 -19.52 2.97 5.67
CA THR A 51 -19.48 1.81 6.55
C THR A 51 -19.71 0.54 5.74
N ILE A 52 -18.84 -0.45 5.95
CA ILE A 52 -18.95 -1.78 5.37
C ILE A 52 -19.53 -2.73 6.42
N ASP A 53 -20.71 -3.26 6.17
CA ASP A 53 -21.31 -4.27 7.03
C ASP A 53 -20.45 -5.55 6.99
N ARG A 54 -19.84 -5.87 8.11
CA ARG A 54 -18.91 -6.99 8.24
C ARG A 54 -19.54 -8.38 8.03
N ALA A 55 -20.86 -8.49 8.21
CA ALA A 55 -21.56 -9.74 8.02
C ALA A 55 -22.00 -9.97 6.57
N THR A 56 -22.46 -8.91 5.90
CA THR A 56 -23.06 -9.00 4.57
C THR A 56 -22.16 -8.43 3.46
N GLY A 57 -21.13 -7.66 3.82
CA GLY A 57 -20.29 -6.93 2.86
C GLY A 57 -21.01 -5.75 2.18
N LYS A 58 -22.20 -5.37 2.66
CA LYS A 58 -22.92 -4.22 2.12
C LYS A 58 -22.26 -2.92 2.50
N ILE A 59 -22.26 -1.99 1.56
CA ILE A 59 -21.64 -0.68 1.71
C ILE A 59 -22.73 0.36 1.87
N TYR A 60 -22.65 1.16 2.91
CA TYR A 60 -23.51 2.29 3.19
C TYR A 60 -22.71 3.57 3.11
N VAL A 61 -23.28 4.58 2.47
CA VAL A 61 -22.65 5.89 2.28
C VAL A 61 -23.51 6.94 2.95
N TYR A 62 -22.94 7.66 3.89
CA TYR A 62 -23.61 8.74 4.62
C TYR A 62 -22.98 10.07 4.26
N ARG A 63 -23.81 11.06 3.97
CA ARG A 63 -23.40 12.46 3.91
C ARG A 63 -23.30 12.99 5.33
N LEU A 64 -22.25 13.74 5.61
CA LEU A 64 -22.07 14.43 6.88
C LEU A 64 -22.65 15.85 6.78
N GLU A 65 -23.57 16.20 7.65
CA GLU A 65 -24.07 17.57 7.81
C GLU A 65 -23.72 18.07 9.21
N PRO A 66 -23.07 19.25 9.33
CA PRO A 66 -22.70 19.77 10.62
C PRO A 66 -23.94 20.17 11.42
N ILE A 67 -23.88 19.96 12.73
CA ILE A 67 -24.93 20.37 13.66
C ILE A 67 -24.56 21.76 14.17
N ASP A 68 -25.40 22.76 13.93
CA ASP A 68 -25.11 24.20 14.19
C ASP A 68 -24.70 24.51 15.63
N ASP A 69 -25.18 23.75 16.60
CA ASP A 69 -24.89 23.95 18.03
C ASP A 69 -23.59 23.26 18.49
N SER A 70 -22.84 22.61 17.60
CA SER A 70 -21.66 21.80 17.92
C SER A 70 -20.34 22.46 17.56
N MET A 71 -20.25 23.78 17.47
CA MET A 71 -18.99 24.49 17.19
C MET A 71 -18.07 24.52 18.41
N ASP A 72 -16.78 24.23 18.18
CA ASP A 72 -15.72 24.44 19.16
C ASP A 72 -15.30 25.93 19.23
N GLU A 73 -14.38 26.26 20.17
CA GLU A 73 -13.85 27.61 20.33
C GLU A 73 -13.06 28.12 19.12
N GLU A 74 -12.61 27.19 18.23
CA GLU A 74 -11.85 27.49 17.02
C GLU A 74 -12.77 27.64 15.78
N GLY A 75 -14.07 27.41 15.93
CA GLY A 75 -15.08 27.55 14.89
C GLY A 75 -15.24 26.30 14.01
N ASN A 76 -14.73 25.12 14.45
CA ASN A 76 -14.93 23.86 13.76
C ASN A 76 -16.13 23.12 14.35
N PHE A 77 -16.88 22.44 13.48
CA PHE A 77 -17.98 21.58 13.91
C PHE A 77 -17.42 20.29 14.53
N THR A 78 -17.94 19.91 15.71
CA THR A 78 -17.52 18.71 16.45
C THR A 78 -18.46 17.55 16.25
N GLU A 79 -19.72 17.83 15.89
CA GLU A 79 -20.74 16.80 15.66
C GLU A 79 -21.36 16.95 14.27
N TYR A 80 -21.66 15.80 13.66
CA TYR A 80 -22.27 15.73 12.33
C TYR A 80 -23.45 14.78 12.35
N GLU A 81 -24.53 15.16 11.69
CA GLU A 81 -25.63 14.27 11.37
C GLU A 81 -25.29 13.40 10.16
N GLU A 82 -25.56 12.10 10.26
CA GLU A 82 -25.28 11.12 9.21
C GLU A 82 -26.57 10.86 8.40
N ILE A 83 -26.59 11.30 7.16
CA ILE A 83 -27.74 11.15 6.26
C ILE A 83 -27.39 10.10 5.21
N ASP A 84 -28.17 9.02 5.13
CA ASP A 84 -27.97 7.96 4.13
C ASP A 84 -28.21 8.50 2.71
N VAL A 85 -27.16 8.43 1.91
CA VAL A 85 -27.14 8.84 0.50
C VAL A 85 -26.57 7.72 -0.37
N THR A 86 -26.67 6.47 0.08
CA THR A 86 -26.12 5.30 -0.61
C THR A 86 -26.63 5.21 -2.04
N PRO A 87 -25.76 5.33 -3.07
CA PRO A 87 -26.17 5.23 -4.47
C PRO A 87 -26.63 3.84 -4.84
N LYS A 88 -27.52 3.70 -5.81
CA LYS A 88 -27.99 2.39 -6.29
C LYS A 88 -26.87 1.55 -6.94
N ASP A 89 -25.87 2.21 -7.51
CA ASP A 89 -24.72 1.60 -8.16
C ASP A 89 -23.44 1.66 -7.32
N VAL A 90 -23.60 1.74 -5.99
CA VAL A 90 -22.48 1.82 -5.02
C VAL A 90 -21.40 0.76 -5.27
N SER A 91 -21.78 -0.45 -5.64
CA SER A 91 -20.88 -1.58 -5.79
C SER A 91 -19.81 -1.40 -6.87
N ARG A 92 -20.13 -0.70 -7.96
CA ARG A 92 -19.18 -0.54 -9.07
C ARG A 92 -18.02 0.37 -8.71
N LEU A 93 -18.31 1.55 -8.16
CA LEU A 93 -17.27 2.50 -7.75
C LEU A 93 -16.49 1.95 -6.56
N ALA A 94 -17.19 1.33 -5.62
CA ALA A 94 -16.59 0.69 -4.46
C ALA A 94 -15.58 -0.40 -4.87
N ALA A 95 -15.91 -1.26 -5.82
CA ALA A 95 -15.00 -2.30 -6.31
C ALA A 95 -13.72 -1.74 -6.93
N GLN A 96 -13.82 -0.63 -7.67
CA GLN A 96 -12.64 0.01 -8.27
C GLN A 96 -11.74 0.65 -7.19
N THR A 97 -12.33 1.40 -6.27
CA THR A 97 -11.60 2.05 -5.17
C THR A 97 -10.97 0.99 -4.25
N ALA A 98 -11.74 -0.04 -3.87
CA ALA A 98 -11.24 -1.12 -3.04
C ALA A 98 -10.05 -1.85 -3.69
N LYS A 99 -10.13 -2.14 -4.99
CA LYS A 99 -9.01 -2.77 -5.72
C LYS A 99 -7.74 -1.91 -5.69
N ALA A 100 -7.87 -0.60 -5.89
CA ALA A 100 -6.75 0.32 -5.87
C ALA A 100 -6.11 0.39 -4.46
N GLU A 101 -6.94 0.53 -3.42
CA GLU A 101 -6.47 0.61 -2.03
C GLU A 101 -5.86 -0.70 -1.53
N ILE A 102 -6.48 -1.84 -1.82
CA ILE A 102 -5.91 -3.16 -1.49
C ILE A 102 -4.54 -3.33 -2.12
N ASN A 103 -4.38 -2.99 -3.40
CA ASN A 103 -3.08 -3.05 -4.06
C ASN A 103 -2.04 -2.12 -3.44
N ALA A 104 -2.45 -0.94 -2.96
CA ALA A 104 -1.56 -0.01 -2.25
C ALA A 104 -1.14 -0.58 -0.89
N ILE A 105 -2.08 -1.13 -0.11
CA ILE A 105 -1.81 -1.74 1.19
C ILE A 105 -0.87 -2.94 1.05
N VAL A 106 -1.13 -3.84 0.10
CA VAL A 106 -0.27 -5.01 -0.16
C VAL A 106 1.14 -4.59 -0.52
N ARG A 107 1.29 -3.58 -1.39
CA ARG A 107 2.63 -3.05 -1.74
C ARG A 107 3.34 -2.42 -0.55
N ASN A 108 2.63 -1.66 0.28
CA ASN A 108 3.21 -1.02 1.45
C ASN A 108 3.63 -2.06 2.50
N SER A 109 2.79 -3.08 2.76
CA SER A 109 3.13 -4.17 3.66
C SER A 109 4.36 -4.95 3.17
N ALA A 110 4.45 -5.24 1.86
CA ALA A 110 5.63 -5.88 1.29
C ALA A 110 6.90 -5.03 1.47
N ARG A 111 6.80 -3.70 1.28
CA ARG A 111 7.93 -2.78 1.51
C ARG A 111 8.36 -2.75 2.97
N GLU A 112 7.41 -2.74 3.88
CA GLU A 112 7.67 -2.72 5.32
C GLU A 112 8.40 -3.99 5.77
N GLN A 113 7.98 -5.16 5.29
CA GLN A 113 8.67 -6.42 5.54
C GLN A 113 10.10 -6.42 4.99
N ILE A 114 10.32 -5.89 3.78
CA ILE A 114 11.65 -5.76 3.20
C ILE A 114 12.49 -4.79 4.05
N TYR A 115 11.92 -3.65 4.44
CA TYR A 115 12.60 -2.68 5.30
C TYR A 115 13.02 -3.30 6.65
N GLU A 116 12.14 -4.02 7.32
CA GLU A 116 12.44 -4.73 8.57
C GLU A 116 13.57 -5.75 8.39
N GLU A 117 13.55 -6.52 7.29
CA GLU A 117 14.59 -7.51 6.97
C GLU A 117 15.97 -6.86 6.79
N PHE A 118 16.03 -5.69 6.15
CA PHE A 118 17.30 -5.08 5.77
C PHE A 118 17.77 -3.94 6.69
N SER A 119 16.87 -3.33 7.49
CA SER A 119 17.20 -2.19 8.37
C SER A 119 18.30 -2.52 9.40
N GLY A 120 18.33 -3.76 9.89
CA GLY A 120 19.36 -4.23 10.81
C GLY A 120 20.67 -4.69 10.15
N ARG A 121 20.76 -4.66 8.82
CA ARG A 121 21.88 -5.19 8.03
C ARG A 121 22.75 -4.12 7.39
N ILE A 122 22.60 -2.89 7.87
CA ILE A 122 23.43 -1.76 7.40
C ILE A 122 24.91 -2.06 7.73
N GLY A 123 25.76 -2.08 6.70
CA GLY A 123 27.17 -2.44 6.81
C GLY A 123 27.49 -3.90 6.49
N ASP A 124 26.49 -4.75 6.32
CA ASP A 124 26.69 -6.13 5.91
C ASP A 124 27.05 -6.23 4.43
N LEU A 125 27.72 -7.32 4.08
CA LEU A 125 27.97 -7.69 2.69
C LEU A 125 26.75 -8.43 2.13
N ILE A 126 26.21 -7.90 1.04
CA ILE A 126 25.08 -8.52 0.34
C ILE A 126 25.53 -8.85 -1.10
N SER A 127 25.24 -10.06 -1.56
CA SER A 127 25.45 -10.46 -2.95
C SER A 127 24.16 -10.26 -3.76
N GLY A 128 24.32 -9.87 -5.02
CA GLY A 128 23.18 -9.69 -5.92
C GLY A 128 23.58 -9.78 -7.38
N THR A 129 22.59 -9.88 -8.26
CA THR A 129 22.76 -9.94 -9.71
C THR A 129 22.44 -8.58 -10.33
N VAL A 130 23.35 -8.02 -11.11
CA VAL A 130 23.11 -6.76 -11.82
C VAL A 130 22.07 -6.99 -12.91
N LEU A 131 20.96 -6.26 -12.82
CA LEU A 131 19.88 -6.29 -13.82
C LEU A 131 20.08 -5.20 -14.88
N GLN A 132 20.35 -4.00 -14.46
CA GLN A 132 20.47 -2.84 -15.34
C GLN A 132 21.47 -1.84 -14.76
N SER A 133 22.24 -1.20 -15.63
CA SER A 133 23.11 -0.08 -15.26
C SER A 133 22.78 1.12 -16.14
N THR A 134 22.54 2.26 -15.49
CA THR A 134 22.31 3.58 -16.11
C THR A 134 23.47 4.50 -15.76
N PRO A 135 23.58 5.71 -16.32
CA PRO A 135 24.64 6.66 -15.94
C PRO A 135 24.62 7.08 -14.47
N ASP A 136 23.48 7.01 -13.80
CA ASP A 136 23.29 7.52 -12.44
C ASP A 136 23.33 6.42 -11.38
N PHE A 137 22.81 5.24 -11.70
CA PHE A 137 22.71 4.11 -10.76
C PHE A 137 22.70 2.75 -11.46
N THR A 138 22.95 1.72 -10.68
CA THR A 138 22.82 0.31 -11.09
C THR A 138 21.75 -0.38 -10.27
N ILE A 139 20.82 -1.08 -10.93
CA ILE A 139 19.81 -1.92 -10.28
C ILE A 139 20.38 -3.31 -10.08
N VAL A 140 20.32 -3.77 -8.84
CA VAL A 140 20.84 -5.07 -8.41
C VAL A 140 19.72 -5.88 -7.80
N LYS A 141 19.46 -7.05 -8.35
CA LYS A 141 18.54 -8.03 -7.78
C LYS A 141 19.23 -8.74 -6.62
N ILE A 142 18.71 -8.58 -5.42
CA ILE A 142 19.20 -9.25 -4.21
C ILE A 142 18.59 -10.64 -4.10
N ARG A 143 17.28 -10.74 -4.28
CA ARG A 143 16.50 -11.98 -4.36
C ARG A 143 15.24 -11.76 -5.18
N ASP A 144 14.42 -12.79 -5.35
CA ASP A 144 13.15 -12.65 -6.08
C ASP A 144 12.24 -11.63 -5.38
N GLY A 145 11.80 -10.64 -6.15
CA GLY A 145 10.95 -9.55 -5.67
C GLY A 145 11.66 -8.46 -4.87
N VAL A 146 12.99 -8.50 -4.71
CA VAL A 146 13.77 -7.48 -4.01
C VAL A 146 14.91 -6.98 -4.89
N GLU A 147 14.83 -5.71 -5.24
CA GLU A 147 15.83 -5.00 -6.02
C GLU A 147 16.41 -3.85 -5.19
N ALA A 148 17.70 -3.61 -5.33
CA ALA A 148 18.41 -2.51 -4.70
C ALA A 148 18.95 -1.57 -5.75
N GLU A 149 18.92 -0.28 -5.45
CA GLU A 149 19.54 0.77 -6.26
C GLU A 149 20.91 1.11 -5.69
N LEU A 150 21.94 0.99 -6.51
CA LEU A 150 23.31 1.32 -6.16
C LEU A 150 23.74 2.56 -6.95
N PRO A 151 23.85 3.74 -6.32
CA PRO A 151 24.35 4.95 -6.96
C PRO A 151 25.79 4.81 -7.48
N HIS A 152 26.10 5.43 -8.61
CA HIS A 152 27.42 5.31 -9.22
C HIS A 152 28.56 5.83 -8.34
N PHE A 153 28.32 6.85 -7.50
CA PHE A 153 29.31 7.39 -6.59
C PHE A 153 29.69 6.42 -5.46
N ASP A 154 28.81 5.45 -5.14
CA ASP A 154 29.06 4.39 -4.15
C ASP A 154 29.72 3.15 -4.79
N GLN A 155 29.77 3.09 -6.12
CA GLN A 155 30.42 1.99 -6.84
C GLN A 155 31.93 2.17 -6.82
N ARG A 156 32.62 1.47 -5.95
CA ARG A 156 34.07 1.39 -6.04
C ARG A 156 34.47 0.49 -7.22
N ARG A 157 35.05 1.07 -8.26
CA ARG A 157 35.74 0.29 -9.30
C ARG A 157 36.96 -0.35 -8.67
N TYR A 158 36.88 -1.62 -8.34
CA TYR A 158 38.10 -2.39 -8.10
C TYR A 158 38.78 -2.62 -9.47
N PRO A 159 40.06 -2.27 -9.60
CA PRO A 159 40.79 -2.45 -10.86
C PRO A 159 41.19 -3.92 -11.13
N ASP A 160 40.64 -4.87 -10.42
CA ASP A 160 41.06 -6.26 -10.56
C ASP A 160 40.11 -7.01 -11.50
N GLU A 161 40.55 -7.21 -12.74
CA GLU A 161 39.91 -7.96 -13.83
C GLU A 161 39.62 -9.44 -13.47
N ARG A 162 40.00 -9.89 -12.27
CA ARG A 162 39.89 -11.28 -11.80
C ARG A 162 38.61 -11.60 -11.04
N ASN A 163 37.70 -10.66 -10.82
CA ASN A 163 36.49 -10.85 -10.03
C ASN A 163 35.21 -11.08 -10.86
N GLU A 164 35.33 -11.26 -12.16
CA GLU A 164 34.22 -11.74 -12.97
C GLU A 164 34.17 -13.27 -12.91
N ARG A 165 33.20 -13.80 -12.17
CA ARG A 165 32.86 -15.23 -12.32
C ARG A 165 32.14 -15.44 -13.65
N PRO A 166 32.20 -16.66 -14.22
CA PRO A 166 31.56 -16.99 -15.50
C PRO A 166 30.05 -16.69 -15.56
N ASN A 167 29.40 -16.44 -14.43
CA ASN A 167 27.95 -16.21 -14.29
C ASN A 167 27.58 -14.73 -14.22
N GLY A 168 28.50 -13.76 -14.37
CA GLY A 168 28.19 -12.33 -14.29
C GLY A 168 27.82 -11.80 -12.89
N GLU A 169 28.09 -12.58 -11.83
CA GLU A 169 27.87 -12.15 -10.46
C GLU A 169 28.96 -11.16 -10.03
N ARG A 170 28.57 -9.95 -9.64
CA ARG A 170 29.46 -8.93 -9.08
C ARG A 170 29.21 -8.79 -7.60
N TYR A 171 30.28 -8.79 -6.80
CA TYR A 171 30.16 -8.47 -5.37
C TYR A 171 30.13 -6.95 -5.20
N LEU A 172 29.06 -6.47 -4.56
CA LEU A 172 28.92 -5.07 -4.21
C LEU A 172 29.32 -4.88 -2.75
N HIS A 173 30.41 -4.19 -2.52
CA HIS A 173 30.85 -3.79 -1.18
C HIS A 173 30.19 -2.46 -0.82
N ASN A 174 29.55 -2.39 0.33
CA ASN A 174 28.88 -1.23 0.94
C ASN A 174 27.62 -0.75 0.18
N LEU A 175 26.51 -1.40 0.44
CA LEU A 175 25.20 -0.80 0.23
C LEU A 175 24.90 0.15 1.40
N SER A 176 25.33 1.41 1.29
CA SER A 176 25.08 2.39 2.36
C SER A 176 23.66 2.94 2.38
N LEU A 177 22.89 2.75 1.30
CA LEU A 177 21.49 3.16 1.20
C LEU A 177 20.76 2.21 0.24
N ILE A 178 19.93 1.35 0.78
CA ILE A 178 18.95 0.60 0.00
C ILE A 178 17.73 1.50 -0.13
N HIS A 179 17.54 2.12 -1.29
CA HIS A 179 16.25 2.68 -1.67
C HIS A 179 15.40 1.54 -2.24
N ILE A 180 14.47 1.08 -1.44
CA ILE A 180 13.51 0.02 -1.80
C ILE A 180 12.17 0.68 -2.09
#